data_a89800904a1eeb2e9f1d95ad4f59daba
#
_entry.id   a89800904a1eeb2e9f1d95ad4f59daba
#
_cell.length_a   1.000
_cell.length_b   1.000
_cell.length_c   1.000
_cell.angle_alpha   90.00
_cell.angle_beta   90.00
_cell.angle_gamma   90.00
#
_symmetry.space_group_name_H-M   'P 1'
#
loop_
_entity.id
_entity.type
_entity.pdbx_description
1 polymer ?
#
loop_
_entity_poly.entity_id
_entity_poly.type
_entity_poly.pdbx_seq_one_letter_code
_entity_poly.pdbx_strand_id
1 'polypeptide(L)'
;MSDPFPELEEEQTPEERAAGLRTFRIIVWLFVALFAGMGLFALFGPDRQPAPDQPAGYADTVGGAFSLTAADGSTVTDQSLKGKPFAIFFGFTRCPDVCPTTLASLAKLRKQMGADGDKFRIVFVSVDPGYDSPEDIGRYVDLFGTPIIGLTGSDEAIARVTKAYHAFYKKVPTKGDDYTIDHTASVYLMDAEGKLRSTIDYHEDPKTSLAKLERLVDKT
;
A
#
# COMPACT_ATOMS: atom_id res chain seq x y z
N MET A 1 -8.49 -62.92 -55.57
CA MET A 1 -8.65 -61.46 -55.39
C MET A 1 -7.56 -61.06 -54.43
N SER A 2 -6.42 -60.65 -55.01
CA SER A 2 -5.12 -60.45 -54.31
C SER A 2 -5.09 -59.10 -53.68
N ASP A 3 -4.65 -59.06 -52.43
CA ASP A 3 -4.53 -57.86 -51.63
C ASP A 3 -3.33 -57.00 -52.14
N PRO A 4 -3.51 -55.71 -52.45
CA PRO A 4 -2.50 -54.93 -53.14
C PRO A 4 -1.58 -54.06 -52.22
N PHE A 5 -1.50 -54.30 -50.92
CA PHE A 5 -0.63 -53.53 -50.08
C PHE A 5 0.47 -54.41 -49.46
N PRO A 6 1.73 -54.28 -49.93
CA PRO A 6 2.85 -54.85 -49.19
C PRO A 6 3.10 -53.98 -47.93
N GLU A 7 3.05 -54.60 -46.76
CA GLU A 7 3.51 -53.99 -45.51
C GLU A 7 5.01 -53.76 -45.62
N LEU A 8 5.40 -52.47 -45.69
CA LEU A 8 6.77 -52.04 -45.55
C LEU A 8 7.06 -51.89 -44.05
N GLU A 9 7.23 -52.96 -43.33
CA GLU A 9 7.93 -52.90 -42.04
C GLU A 9 9.42 -52.77 -42.33
N GLU A 10 9.90 -51.55 -42.39
CA GLU A 10 11.33 -51.23 -42.40
C GLU A 10 11.92 -51.51 -41.00
N GLU A 11 12.43 -52.77 -40.87
CA GLU A 11 13.04 -53.23 -39.61
C GLU A 11 14.36 -52.48 -39.39
N GLN A 12 14.30 -51.43 -38.58
CA GLN A 12 15.47 -50.62 -38.19
C GLN A 12 16.56 -51.52 -37.56
N THR A 13 17.76 -51.45 -38.08
CA THR A 13 18.89 -52.23 -37.60
C THR A 13 19.25 -51.86 -36.16
N PRO A 14 19.81 -52.78 -35.35
CA PRO A 14 20.22 -52.50 -33.97
C PRO A 14 21.18 -51.30 -33.84
N GLU A 15 21.98 -51.04 -34.87
CA GLU A 15 22.94 -49.93 -34.94
C GLU A 15 22.23 -48.58 -35.14
N GLU A 16 21.19 -48.51 -35.96
CA GLU A 16 20.36 -47.29 -36.17
C GLU A 16 19.57 -46.92 -34.92
N ARG A 17 19.02 -47.91 -34.21
CA ARG A 17 18.38 -47.69 -32.89
C ARG A 17 19.38 -47.19 -31.84
N ALA A 18 20.61 -47.70 -31.80
CA ALA A 18 21.64 -47.27 -30.88
C ALA A 18 22.14 -45.82 -31.20
N ALA A 19 22.26 -45.48 -32.49
CA ALA A 19 22.61 -44.12 -32.91
C ALA A 19 21.48 -43.12 -32.58
N GLY A 20 20.22 -43.45 -32.79
CA GLY A 20 19.06 -42.65 -32.41
C GLY A 20 18.99 -42.40 -30.90
N LEU A 21 19.23 -43.44 -30.09
CA LEU A 21 19.26 -43.29 -28.64
C LEU A 21 20.41 -42.38 -28.12
N ARG A 22 21.58 -42.45 -28.76
CA ARG A 22 22.72 -41.58 -28.44
C ARG A 22 22.38 -40.12 -28.77
N THR A 23 21.84 -39.87 -29.95
CA THR A 23 21.44 -38.51 -30.36
C THR A 23 20.35 -37.98 -29.45
N PHE A 24 19.32 -38.78 -29.11
CA PHE A 24 18.26 -38.39 -28.18
C PHE A 24 18.83 -38.04 -26.79
N ARG A 25 19.73 -38.85 -26.25
CA ARG A 25 20.38 -38.55 -24.93
C ARG A 25 21.19 -37.25 -24.96
N ILE A 26 21.91 -36.98 -26.05
CA ILE A 26 22.66 -35.72 -26.21
C ILE A 26 21.71 -34.51 -26.21
N ILE A 27 20.60 -34.59 -26.96
CA ILE A 27 19.60 -33.52 -27.01
C ILE A 27 19.00 -33.26 -25.62
N VAL A 28 18.63 -34.34 -24.90
CA VAL A 28 18.07 -34.21 -23.53
C VAL A 28 19.07 -33.53 -22.59
N TRP A 29 20.35 -33.92 -22.64
CA TRP A 29 21.38 -33.30 -21.80
C TRP A 29 21.66 -31.83 -22.15
N LEU A 30 21.55 -31.48 -23.44
CA LEU A 30 21.66 -30.09 -23.89
C LEU A 30 20.50 -29.24 -23.36
N PHE A 31 19.27 -29.76 -23.38
CA PHE A 31 18.12 -29.08 -22.76
C PHE A 31 18.28 -28.93 -21.25
N VAL A 32 18.73 -29.97 -20.54
CA VAL A 32 18.98 -29.92 -19.11
C VAL A 32 20.06 -28.85 -18.78
N ALA A 33 21.14 -28.80 -19.55
CA ALA A 33 22.19 -27.79 -19.37
C ALA A 33 21.69 -26.37 -19.67
N LEU A 34 20.85 -26.20 -20.71
CA LEU A 34 20.24 -24.91 -21.05
C LEU A 34 19.30 -24.43 -19.95
N PHE A 35 18.41 -25.29 -19.44
CA PHE A 35 17.49 -24.94 -18.36
C PHE A 35 18.23 -24.71 -17.03
N ALA A 36 19.25 -25.50 -16.73
CA ALA A 36 20.11 -25.30 -15.56
C ALA A 36 20.86 -23.97 -15.66
N GLY A 37 21.44 -23.64 -16.81
CA GLY A 37 22.09 -22.36 -17.06
C GLY A 37 21.15 -21.17 -16.96
N MET A 38 19.93 -21.30 -17.47
CA MET A 38 18.91 -20.28 -17.38
C MET A 38 18.40 -20.10 -15.94
N GLY A 39 18.24 -21.20 -15.19
CA GLY A 39 17.91 -21.17 -13.77
C GLY A 39 19.02 -20.52 -12.92
N LEU A 40 20.26 -20.87 -13.18
CA LEU A 40 21.43 -20.26 -12.51
C LEU A 40 21.55 -18.76 -12.84
N PHE A 41 21.31 -18.37 -14.09
CA PHE A 41 21.29 -16.97 -14.50
C PHE A 41 20.12 -16.20 -13.84
N ALA A 42 18.96 -16.85 -13.65
CA ALA A 42 17.84 -16.24 -12.94
C ALA A 42 18.07 -16.06 -11.44
N LEU A 43 18.88 -16.97 -10.82
CA LEU A 43 19.19 -16.94 -9.39
C LEU A 43 20.44 -16.10 -9.05
N PHE A 44 21.44 -16.08 -9.95
CA PHE A 44 22.75 -15.46 -9.71
C PHE A 44 23.15 -14.43 -10.78
N GLY A 45 22.24 -14.10 -11.70
CA GLY A 45 22.49 -13.03 -12.69
C GLY A 45 22.73 -11.68 -11.99
N PRO A 46 23.48 -10.76 -12.63
CA PRO A 46 23.76 -9.45 -12.07
C PRO A 46 22.46 -8.78 -11.65
N ASP A 47 22.47 -8.24 -10.41
CA ASP A 47 21.32 -7.54 -9.83
C ASP A 47 20.62 -6.70 -10.88
N ARG A 48 19.34 -6.97 -11.07
CA ARG A 48 18.49 -6.12 -11.91
C ARG A 48 18.44 -4.76 -11.24
N GLN A 49 19.34 -3.87 -11.64
CA GLN A 49 19.12 -2.46 -11.36
C GLN A 49 17.73 -2.11 -11.90
N PRO A 50 16.85 -1.49 -11.11
CA PRO A 50 15.58 -1.00 -11.63
C PRO A 50 15.88 -0.18 -12.89
N ALA A 51 15.17 -0.44 -13.96
CA ALA A 51 15.34 0.33 -15.19
C ALA A 51 15.18 1.83 -14.84
N PRO A 52 16.10 2.71 -15.31
CA PRO A 52 16.10 4.14 -14.97
C PRO A 52 14.84 4.90 -15.37
N ASP A 53 13.91 4.27 -16.09
CA ASP A 53 12.68 4.86 -16.61
C ASP A 53 11.42 4.06 -16.27
N GLN A 54 11.37 3.39 -15.12
CA GLN A 54 10.06 2.91 -14.67
C GLN A 54 9.21 4.14 -14.35
N PRO A 55 8.01 4.30 -14.96
CA PRO A 55 7.11 5.36 -14.56
C PRO A 55 6.87 5.24 -13.05
N ALA A 56 6.93 6.38 -12.34
CA ALA A 56 6.67 6.43 -10.91
C ALA A 56 5.45 5.58 -10.58
N GLY A 57 5.61 4.58 -9.72
CA GLY A 57 4.50 3.74 -9.30
C GLY A 57 3.43 4.59 -8.61
N TYR A 58 2.18 4.14 -8.55
CA TYR A 58 1.11 4.87 -7.85
C TYR A 58 1.58 5.35 -6.45
N ALA A 59 2.33 4.53 -5.72
CA ALA A 59 2.87 4.87 -4.40
C ALA A 59 3.78 6.11 -4.41
N ASP A 60 4.49 6.37 -5.51
CA ASP A 60 5.39 7.54 -5.64
C ASP A 60 4.62 8.84 -5.95
N THR A 61 3.33 8.74 -6.31
CA THR A 61 2.46 9.89 -6.60
C THR A 61 1.60 10.31 -5.41
N VAL A 62 1.54 9.50 -4.33
CA VAL A 62 0.76 9.77 -3.13
C VAL A 62 1.60 10.48 -2.10
N GLY A 63 1.07 11.59 -1.57
CA GLY A 63 1.76 12.48 -0.65
C GLY A 63 2.25 13.74 -1.36
N GLY A 64 2.71 14.69 -0.59
CA GLY A 64 3.19 15.98 -1.13
C GLY A 64 3.13 17.10 -0.12
N ALA A 65 3.53 18.28 -0.56
CA ALA A 65 3.58 19.46 0.30
C ALA A 65 2.19 19.90 0.76
N PHE A 66 2.04 20.11 2.05
CA PHE A 66 0.85 20.69 2.65
C PHE A 66 1.23 21.61 3.83
N SER A 67 0.30 22.47 4.22
CA SER A 67 0.39 23.30 5.41
C SER A 67 -1.02 23.38 5.99
N LEU A 68 -1.21 22.82 7.19
CA LEU A 68 -2.49 22.72 7.89
C LEU A 68 -2.35 23.22 9.32
N THR A 69 -3.47 23.51 9.97
CA THR A 69 -3.54 24.00 11.35
C THR A 69 -3.85 22.81 12.27
N ALA A 70 -3.04 22.64 13.30
CA ALA A 70 -3.26 21.65 14.35
C ALA A 70 -4.30 22.13 15.38
N ALA A 71 -4.77 21.20 16.22
CA ALA A 71 -5.74 21.48 17.29
C ALA A 71 -5.26 22.56 18.29
N ASP A 72 -3.96 22.70 18.51
CA ASP A 72 -3.35 23.71 19.35
C ASP A 72 -3.10 25.06 18.63
N GLY A 73 -3.54 25.18 17.39
CA GLY A 73 -3.34 26.37 16.54
C GLY A 73 -1.98 26.43 15.85
N SER A 74 -1.09 25.48 16.09
CA SER A 74 0.22 25.44 15.41
C SER A 74 0.09 25.01 13.96
N THR A 75 1.10 25.36 13.15
CA THR A 75 1.15 24.93 11.76
C THR A 75 1.90 23.60 11.63
N VAL A 76 1.27 22.63 10.99
CA VAL A 76 1.86 21.34 10.65
C VAL A 76 2.00 21.23 9.14
N THR A 77 3.20 20.84 8.68
CA THR A 77 3.53 20.66 7.28
C THR A 77 3.99 19.24 7.00
N ASP A 78 4.01 18.84 5.73
CA ASP A 78 4.64 17.57 5.32
C ASP A 78 6.08 17.46 5.83
N GLN A 79 6.85 18.57 5.83
CA GLN A 79 8.23 18.60 6.32
C GLN A 79 8.32 18.38 7.83
N SER A 80 7.36 18.91 8.62
CA SER A 80 7.33 18.72 10.08
C SER A 80 6.98 17.28 10.50
N LEU A 81 6.38 16.50 9.61
CA LEU A 81 6.11 15.08 9.82
C LEU A 81 7.28 14.17 9.45
N LYS A 82 8.26 14.61 8.69
CA LYS A 82 9.44 13.80 8.32
C LYS A 82 10.26 13.39 9.54
N GLY A 83 11.10 12.37 9.35
CA GLY A 83 11.95 11.79 10.39
C GLY A 83 11.24 10.76 11.28
N LYS A 84 9.92 10.59 11.13
CA LYS A 84 9.17 9.55 11.84
C LYS A 84 7.99 9.08 10.98
N PRO A 85 7.80 7.76 10.78
CA PRO A 85 6.66 7.23 10.06
C PRO A 85 5.32 7.74 10.61
N PHE A 86 4.31 7.79 9.75
CA PHE A 86 2.98 8.21 10.19
C PHE A 86 1.85 7.50 9.43
N ALA A 87 0.74 7.32 10.12
CA ALA A 87 -0.53 6.86 9.57
C ALA A 87 -1.45 8.08 9.44
N ILE A 88 -1.84 8.46 8.22
CA ILE A 88 -2.72 9.59 7.97
C ILE A 88 -4.09 9.14 7.47
N PHE A 89 -5.13 9.71 8.07
CA PHE A 89 -6.52 9.41 7.77
C PHE A 89 -7.31 10.70 7.54
N PHE A 90 -8.13 10.71 6.48
CA PHE A 90 -9.00 11.83 6.11
C PHE A 90 -10.43 11.51 6.53
N GLY A 91 -11.06 12.43 7.27
CA GLY A 91 -12.40 12.23 7.79
C GLY A 91 -13.03 13.52 8.27
N PHE A 92 -14.04 13.46 9.14
CA PHE A 92 -14.68 14.61 9.76
C PHE A 92 -15.27 14.21 11.11
N THR A 93 -15.42 15.19 12.04
CA THR A 93 -15.78 14.90 13.43
C THR A 93 -17.20 14.37 13.59
N ARG A 94 -18.13 14.74 12.71
CA ARG A 94 -19.53 14.30 12.70
C ARG A 94 -19.78 12.97 12.00
N CYS A 95 -18.72 12.28 11.54
CA CYS A 95 -18.87 10.96 10.92
C CYS A 95 -19.42 9.95 11.94
N PRO A 96 -20.58 9.30 11.67
CA PRO A 96 -21.22 8.48 12.69
C PRO A 96 -20.58 7.12 12.94
N ASP A 97 -19.75 6.62 12.03
CA ASP A 97 -19.26 5.23 12.08
C ASP A 97 -17.80 5.07 11.63
N VAL A 98 -17.48 5.33 10.38
CA VAL A 98 -16.17 5.00 9.78
C VAL A 98 -15.01 5.68 10.51
N CYS A 99 -15.11 6.98 10.78
CA CYS A 99 -14.02 7.74 11.40
C CYS A 99 -13.73 7.29 12.84
N PRO A 100 -14.73 7.23 13.76
CA PRO A 100 -14.44 6.79 15.12
C PRO A 100 -13.97 5.34 15.17
N THR A 101 -14.52 4.44 14.35
CA THR A 101 -14.10 3.04 14.28
C THR A 101 -12.65 2.91 13.80
N THR A 102 -12.26 3.66 12.76
CA THR A 102 -10.88 3.65 12.21
C THR A 102 -9.87 4.17 13.24
N LEU A 103 -10.14 5.31 13.88
CA LEU A 103 -9.22 5.89 14.87
C LEU A 103 -9.12 5.03 16.12
N ALA A 104 -10.23 4.43 16.60
CA ALA A 104 -10.22 3.49 17.72
C ALA A 104 -9.42 2.22 17.38
N SER A 105 -9.53 1.72 16.14
CA SER A 105 -8.72 0.60 15.67
C SER A 105 -7.22 0.93 15.66
N LEU A 106 -6.83 2.08 15.12
CA LEU A 106 -5.42 2.53 15.13
C LEU A 106 -4.89 2.70 16.56
N ALA A 107 -5.68 3.28 17.47
CA ALA A 107 -5.31 3.40 18.88
C ALA A 107 -5.08 2.03 19.54
N LYS A 108 -5.97 1.07 19.28
CA LYS A 108 -5.84 -0.31 19.77
C LYS A 108 -4.60 -1.01 19.21
N LEU A 109 -4.35 -0.91 17.90
CA LEU A 109 -3.18 -1.50 17.25
C LEU A 109 -1.88 -0.88 17.81
N ARG A 110 -1.82 0.44 17.95
CA ARG A 110 -0.69 1.14 18.57
C ARG A 110 -0.40 0.63 19.98
N LYS A 111 -1.45 0.43 20.79
CA LYS A 111 -1.31 -0.14 22.14
C LYS A 111 -0.80 -1.58 22.11
N GLN A 112 -1.23 -2.40 21.15
CA GLN A 112 -0.76 -3.79 20.98
C GLN A 112 0.73 -3.86 20.62
N MET A 113 1.26 -2.86 19.89
CA MET A 113 2.68 -2.76 19.53
C MET A 113 3.58 -2.38 20.73
N GLY A 114 3.01 -1.99 21.87
CA GLY A 114 3.79 -1.56 23.03
C GLY A 114 4.72 -0.40 22.70
N ALA A 115 6.02 -0.51 23.02
CA ALA A 115 7.01 0.54 22.75
C ALA A 115 7.18 0.87 21.25
N ASP A 116 6.94 -0.09 20.36
CA ASP A 116 7.00 0.14 18.91
C ASP A 116 5.85 1.00 18.41
N GLY A 117 4.73 1.02 19.13
CA GLY A 117 3.61 1.92 18.84
C GLY A 117 3.99 3.40 18.93
N ASP A 118 5.02 3.73 19.71
CA ASP A 118 5.52 5.11 19.82
C ASP A 118 6.45 5.50 18.66
N LYS A 119 6.85 4.56 17.81
CA LYS A 119 7.74 4.81 16.68
C LYS A 119 7.00 5.41 15.45
N PHE A 120 5.69 5.49 15.45
CA PHE A 120 4.94 6.17 14.40
C PHE A 120 3.94 7.19 14.98
N ARG A 121 3.49 8.13 14.14
CA ARG A 121 2.45 9.11 14.47
C ARG A 121 1.12 8.71 13.85
N ILE A 122 0.02 9.06 14.50
CA ILE A 122 -1.33 9.02 13.92
C ILE A 122 -1.70 10.47 13.60
N VAL A 123 -2.15 10.69 12.36
CA VAL A 123 -2.57 12.00 11.85
C VAL A 123 -4.00 11.90 11.37
N PHE A 124 -4.88 12.74 11.88
CA PHE A 124 -6.26 12.89 11.43
C PHE A 124 -6.42 14.24 10.75
N VAL A 125 -6.92 14.25 9.52
CA VAL A 125 -7.18 15.48 8.75
C VAL A 125 -8.68 15.62 8.53
N SER A 126 -9.28 16.68 9.08
CA SER A 126 -10.67 16.97 8.78
C SER A 126 -10.82 17.51 7.35
N VAL A 127 -11.78 16.94 6.63
CA VAL A 127 -12.22 17.39 5.30
C VAL A 127 -13.46 18.30 5.36
N ASP A 128 -13.83 18.73 6.55
CA ASP A 128 -14.97 19.65 6.78
C ASP A 128 -14.57 20.92 7.54
N PRO A 129 -13.65 21.73 7.00
CA PRO A 129 -13.11 22.91 7.69
C PRO A 129 -14.15 23.98 8.03
N GLY A 130 -15.30 23.95 7.34
CA GLY A 130 -16.40 24.86 7.63
C GLY A 130 -17.17 24.53 8.91
N TYR A 131 -17.04 23.29 9.40
CA TYR A 131 -17.67 22.82 10.63
C TYR A 131 -16.63 22.48 11.72
N ASP A 132 -15.56 21.81 11.36
CA ASP A 132 -14.54 21.28 12.28
C ASP A 132 -13.49 22.33 12.57
N SER A 133 -13.68 23.13 13.64
CA SER A 133 -12.63 24.03 14.13
C SER A 133 -11.44 23.25 14.70
N PRO A 134 -10.25 23.87 14.84
CA PRO A 134 -9.11 23.25 15.53
C PRO A 134 -9.47 22.70 16.92
N GLU A 135 -10.28 23.45 17.68
CA GLU A 135 -10.73 23.04 19.01
C GLU A 135 -11.66 21.81 18.97
N ASP A 136 -12.60 21.75 18.00
CA ASP A 136 -13.49 20.60 17.82
C ASP A 136 -12.68 19.34 17.51
N ILE A 137 -11.69 19.45 16.62
CA ILE A 137 -10.80 18.35 16.27
C ILE A 137 -9.97 17.91 17.48
N GLY A 138 -9.46 18.85 18.29
CA GLY A 138 -8.74 18.52 19.52
C GLY A 138 -9.59 17.68 20.46
N ARG A 139 -10.81 18.13 20.75
CA ARG A 139 -11.77 17.37 21.57
C ARG A 139 -12.09 16.00 20.99
N TYR A 140 -12.21 15.91 19.68
CA TYR A 140 -12.51 14.65 19.00
C TYR A 140 -11.36 13.63 19.08
N VAL A 141 -10.13 14.05 18.79
CA VAL A 141 -8.98 13.12 18.83
C VAL A 141 -8.61 12.69 20.25
N ASP A 142 -8.89 13.49 21.26
CA ASP A 142 -8.66 13.16 22.67
C ASP A 142 -9.52 11.97 23.14
N LEU A 143 -10.65 11.70 22.48
CA LEU A 143 -11.53 10.56 22.81
C LEU A 143 -10.85 9.20 22.67
N PHE A 144 -9.78 9.11 21.86
CA PHE A 144 -9.14 7.82 21.53
C PHE A 144 -8.02 7.41 22.51
N GLY A 145 -7.69 8.24 23.50
CA GLY A 145 -6.74 7.91 24.56
C GLY A 145 -5.33 7.55 24.08
N THR A 146 -4.94 8.07 22.91
CA THR A 146 -3.59 7.97 22.34
C THR A 146 -3.25 9.27 21.62
N PRO A 147 -1.97 9.68 21.53
CA PRO A 147 -1.60 10.88 20.78
C PRO A 147 -2.00 10.79 19.31
N ILE A 148 -2.89 11.66 18.87
CA ILE A 148 -3.30 11.83 17.47
C ILE A 148 -3.11 13.31 17.11
N ILE A 149 -2.42 13.58 16.02
CA ILE A 149 -2.27 14.93 15.47
C ILE A 149 -3.54 15.25 14.67
N GLY A 150 -4.43 16.04 15.22
CA GLY A 150 -5.64 16.50 14.56
C GLY A 150 -5.37 17.76 13.75
N LEU A 151 -5.75 17.77 12.47
CA LEU A 151 -5.46 18.85 11.52
C LEU A 151 -6.71 19.33 10.81
N THR A 152 -6.76 20.64 10.53
CA THR A 152 -7.73 21.29 9.65
C THR A 152 -7.04 22.41 8.85
N GLY A 153 -7.79 23.20 8.10
CA GLY A 153 -7.23 24.32 7.34
C GLY A 153 -8.31 25.08 6.58
N SER A 154 -7.93 25.90 5.59
CA SER A 154 -8.92 26.46 4.67
C SER A 154 -9.42 25.40 3.66
N ASP A 155 -10.58 25.66 3.03
CA ASP A 155 -11.08 24.78 1.98
C ASP A 155 -10.03 24.50 0.90
N GLU A 156 -9.24 25.51 0.50
CA GLU A 156 -8.19 25.36 -0.49
C GLU A 156 -7.02 24.50 0.04
N ALA A 157 -6.68 24.62 1.33
CA ALA A 157 -5.62 23.80 1.94
C ALA A 157 -6.05 22.34 2.01
N ILE A 158 -7.31 22.07 2.39
CA ILE A 158 -7.89 20.73 2.40
C ILE A 158 -7.97 20.16 0.98
N ALA A 159 -8.42 20.92 0.00
CA ALA A 159 -8.46 20.48 -1.39
C ALA A 159 -7.06 20.13 -1.94
N ARG A 160 -6.01 20.88 -1.56
CA ARG A 160 -4.64 20.58 -1.96
C ARG A 160 -4.12 19.30 -1.32
N VAL A 161 -4.28 19.12 -0.01
CA VAL A 161 -3.76 17.94 0.67
C VAL A 161 -4.52 16.67 0.23
N THR A 162 -5.83 16.71 0.10
CA THR A 162 -6.62 15.57 -0.39
C THR A 162 -6.23 15.20 -1.81
N LYS A 163 -6.00 16.18 -2.70
CA LYS A 163 -5.49 15.93 -4.05
C LYS A 163 -4.10 15.28 -4.02
N ALA A 164 -3.18 15.75 -3.17
CA ALA A 164 -1.83 15.19 -3.04
C ALA A 164 -1.84 13.74 -2.54
N TYR A 165 -2.79 13.37 -1.71
CA TYR A 165 -2.96 12.01 -1.19
C TYR A 165 -3.92 11.16 -2.03
N HIS A 166 -4.46 11.68 -3.15
CA HIS A 166 -5.51 11.04 -3.94
C HIS A 166 -6.72 10.62 -3.08
N ALA A 167 -6.97 11.34 -2.00
CA ALA A 167 -8.11 11.12 -1.12
C ALA A 167 -9.35 11.82 -1.69
N PHE A 168 -10.43 11.09 -1.82
CA PHE A 168 -11.73 11.62 -2.25
C PHE A 168 -12.52 12.14 -1.06
N TYR A 169 -13.25 13.23 -1.23
CA TYR A 169 -14.31 13.66 -0.33
C TYR A 169 -15.39 14.45 -1.09
N LYS A 170 -16.64 14.35 -0.63
CA LYS A 170 -17.78 15.05 -1.23
C LYS A 170 -18.88 15.25 -0.20
N LYS A 171 -19.36 16.49 -0.03
CA LYS A 171 -20.54 16.78 0.77
C LYS A 171 -21.79 16.21 0.10
N VAL A 172 -22.58 15.44 0.86
CA VAL A 172 -23.82 14.81 0.42
C VAL A 172 -24.96 15.36 1.26
N PRO A 173 -25.95 16.06 0.67
CA PRO A 173 -27.11 16.57 1.41
C PRO A 173 -27.86 15.43 2.12
N THR A 174 -28.32 15.72 3.34
CA THR A 174 -29.22 14.85 4.10
C THR A 174 -30.59 15.53 4.27
N LYS A 175 -31.37 15.17 5.28
CA LYS A 175 -32.64 15.78 5.52
C LYS A 175 -32.52 17.22 6.07
N GLY A 176 -33.26 18.16 5.50
CA GLY A 176 -33.16 19.59 5.84
C GLY A 176 -31.94 20.25 5.22
N ASP A 177 -31.32 21.20 5.93
CA ASP A 177 -30.13 21.93 5.50
C ASP A 177 -28.82 21.25 5.95
N ASP A 178 -28.87 19.99 6.44
CA ASP A 178 -27.72 19.25 6.92
C ASP A 178 -27.09 18.40 5.79
N TYR A 179 -25.85 17.95 6.02
CA TYR A 179 -25.09 17.11 5.08
C TYR A 179 -24.21 16.10 5.82
N THR A 180 -23.86 15.05 5.13
CA THR A 180 -22.76 14.15 5.46
C THR A 180 -21.64 14.29 4.45
N ILE A 181 -20.51 13.59 4.65
CA ILE A 181 -19.41 13.60 3.70
C ILE A 181 -19.04 12.17 3.34
N ASP A 182 -19.13 11.86 2.05
CA ASP A 182 -18.50 10.66 1.49
C ASP A 182 -17.02 10.94 1.36
N HIS A 183 -16.16 10.06 1.92
CA HIS A 183 -14.72 10.22 1.87
C HIS A 183 -14.00 8.88 1.75
N THR A 184 -12.73 8.92 1.35
CA THR A 184 -11.85 7.76 1.35
C THR A 184 -11.70 7.19 2.76
N ALA A 185 -12.04 5.92 2.94
CA ALA A 185 -12.02 5.22 4.23
C ALA A 185 -10.70 4.52 4.55
N SER A 186 -9.68 4.68 3.71
CA SER A 186 -8.37 4.06 3.90
C SER A 186 -7.43 4.96 4.69
N VAL A 187 -6.62 4.34 5.55
CA VAL A 187 -5.49 4.97 6.26
C VAL A 187 -4.26 4.80 5.39
N TYR A 188 -3.54 5.89 5.13
CA TYR A 188 -2.28 5.86 4.38
C TYR A 188 -1.11 5.70 5.34
N LEU A 189 -0.26 4.70 5.14
CA LEU A 189 0.94 4.43 5.92
C LEU A 189 2.15 5.02 5.21
N MET A 190 2.69 6.09 5.78
CA MET A 190 3.80 6.86 5.21
C MET A 190 5.08 6.59 5.99
N ASP A 191 6.20 6.40 5.29
CA ASP A 191 7.51 6.25 5.95
C ASP A 191 8.05 7.59 6.50
N ALA A 192 9.25 7.55 7.06
CA ALA A 192 9.91 8.72 7.64
C ALA A 192 10.25 9.80 6.60
N GLU A 193 10.36 9.45 5.34
CA GLU A 193 10.59 10.36 4.21
C GLU A 193 9.28 10.93 3.65
N GLY A 194 8.11 10.46 4.12
CA GLY A 194 6.79 10.85 3.63
C GLY A 194 6.37 10.15 2.35
N LYS A 195 6.91 8.95 2.06
CA LYS A 195 6.51 8.12 0.93
C LYS A 195 5.48 7.07 1.36
N LEU A 196 4.51 6.80 0.51
CA LEU A 196 3.51 5.76 0.76
C LEU A 196 4.16 4.37 0.75
N ARG A 197 3.88 3.60 1.80
CA ARG A 197 4.35 2.20 1.93
C ARG A 197 3.22 1.20 1.76
N SER A 198 2.06 1.50 2.30
CA SER A 198 0.82 0.71 2.16
C SER A 198 -0.38 1.50 2.66
N THR A 199 -1.55 0.91 2.56
CA THR A 199 -2.79 1.42 3.17
C THR A 199 -3.39 0.39 4.12
N ILE A 200 -4.21 0.83 5.07
CA ILE A 200 -5.11 -0.01 5.86
C ILE A 200 -6.53 0.36 5.44
N ASP A 201 -7.30 -0.61 4.96
CA ASP A 201 -8.68 -0.41 4.55
C ASP A 201 -9.63 -0.59 5.73
N TYR A 202 -10.82 0.05 5.67
CA TYR A 202 -11.79 0.07 6.76
C TYR A 202 -12.20 -1.33 7.26
N HIS A 203 -12.30 -2.32 6.38
CA HIS A 203 -12.67 -3.71 6.71
C HIS A 203 -11.48 -4.67 6.75
N GLU A 204 -10.25 -4.15 6.79
CA GLU A 204 -9.06 -5.01 6.80
C GLU A 204 -8.93 -5.79 8.11
N ASP A 205 -8.51 -7.04 7.99
CA ASP A 205 -8.26 -7.90 9.15
C ASP A 205 -7.24 -7.26 10.12
N PRO A 206 -7.53 -7.19 11.43
CA PRO A 206 -6.66 -6.53 12.41
C PRO A 206 -5.23 -7.09 12.48
N LYS A 207 -5.02 -8.41 12.19
CA LYS A 207 -3.68 -8.99 12.19
C LYS A 207 -2.88 -8.52 10.99
N THR A 208 -3.54 -8.36 9.83
CA THR A 208 -2.93 -7.80 8.62
C THR A 208 -2.55 -6.33 8.84
N SER A 209 -3.46 -5.55 9.43
CA SER A 209 -3.21 -4.15 9.77
C SER A 209 -2.04 -3.99 10.76
N LEU A 210 -1.98 -4.84 11.80
CA LEU A 210 -0.86 -4.86 12.75
C LEU A 210 0.46 -5.15 12.05
N ALA A 211 0.51 -6.20 11.24
CA ALA A 211 1.73 -6.57 10.49
C ALA A 211 2.19 -5.48 9.50
N LYS A 212 1.28 -4.65 8.98
CA LYS A 212 1.62 -3.49 8.16
C LYS A 212 2.27 -2.38 8.99
N LEU A 213 1.73 -2.10 10.19
CA LEU A 213 2.29 -1.10 11.12
C LEU A 213 3.66 -1.53 11.66
N GLU A 214 3.83 -2.80 12.03
CA GLU A 214 5.13 -3.36 12.44
C GLU A 214 6.17 -3.17 11.33
N ARG A 215 5.85 -3.56 10.10
CA ARG A 215 6.73 -3.34 8.93
C ARG A 215 7.03 -1.88 8.62
N LEU A 216 6.12 -0.98 8.99
CA LEU A 216 6.32 0.45 8.79
C LEU A 216 7.41 0.99 9.73
N VAL A 217 7.43 0.53 10.99
CA VAL A 217 8.39 0.99 12.01
C VAL A 217 9.72 0.24 11.99
N ASP A 218 9.76 -1.00 11.47
CA ASP A 218 11.00 -1.81 11.38
C ASP A 218 11.99 -1.30 10.32
N LYS A 219 11.54 -0.46 9.38
CA LYS A 219 12.35 0.08 8.27
C LYS A 219 12.88 1.49 8.55
N THR A 220 12.77 1.94 9.79
CA THR A 220 13.18 3.31 10.21
C THR A 220 14.53 3.31 10.88
#